data_b30db80787e3de006e1d6cda978b6e15
#
_entry.id   b30db80787e3de006e1d6cda978b6e15
#
_cell.length_a   1.000
_cell.length_b   1.000
_cell.length_c   1.000
_cell.angle_alpha   90.00
_cell.angle_beta   90.00
_cell.angle_gamma   90.00
#
_symmetry.space_group_name_H-M   'P 1'
#
loop_
_entity.id
_entity.type
_entity.pdbx_description
1 polymer ?
#
loop_
_entity_poly.entity_id
_entity_poly.type
_entity_poly.pdbx_seq_one_letter_code
_entity_poly.pdbx_strand_id
1 'polypeptide(L)'
;EMDTFRQQLGEQGARQLWQMSVEAIDMIEQRVTQHGIACDWTRGFCNVAVKPAHLAGLREWQQELADRYQYPYCQLWEREQLAAVLGSARYQGGLYDPLSGHLHPLNYLLGLAQAARDAGVAIYENTPALAFRSGEAPLVQCEGGKVRCRQLVLAGNAYLGKLAPALNRRIMPVGTYVIATEPLGEARARS
;
A
#
# COMPACT_ATOMS: atom_id res chain seq x y z
N GLU A 1 2.14 -13.10 7.99
CA GLU A 1 2.15 -13.11 6.50
C GLU A 1 3.46 -13.65 5.93
N MET A 2 4.64 -13.17 6.38
CA MET A 2 5.94 -13.65 5.86
C MET A 2 6.18 -15.14 6.10
N ASP A 3 5.69 -15.71 7.19
CA ASP A 3 5.74 -17.16 7.43
C ASP A 3 5.00 -17.95 6.35
N THR A 4 3.84 -17.48 5.93
CA THR A 4 3.07 -18.10 4.85
C THR A 4 3.84 -18.05 3.53
N PHE A 5 4.48 -16.93 3.23
CA PHE A 5 5.32 -16.83 2.02
C PHE A 5 6.53 -17.73 2.09
N ARG A 6 7.19 -17.85 3.25
CA ARG A 6 8.31 -18.81 3.43
C ARG A 6 7.87 -20.25 3.21
N GLN A 7 6.70 -20.62 3.73
CA GLN A 7 6.18 -21.97 3.53
C GLN A 7 5.85 -22.28 2.07
N GLN A 8 5.35 -21.31 1.33
CA GLN A 8 4.93 -21.49 -0.06
C GLN A 8 6.04 -21.29 -1.09
N LEU A 9 6.95 -20.36 -0.85
CA LEU A 9 7.97 -19.91 -1.81
C LEU A 9 9.40 -20.26 -1.38
N GLY A 10 9.58 -20.79 -0.19
CA GLY A 10 10.90 -20.98 0.44
C GLY A 10 11.55 -19.67 0.90
N GLU A 11 12.71 -19.78 1.54
CA GLU A 11 13.43 -18.61 2.10
C GLU A 11 13.84 -17.61 1.00
N GLN A 12 14.33 -18.09 -0.13
CA GLN A 12 14.74 -17.22 -1.23
C GLN A 12 13.56 -16.47 -1.84
N GLY A 13 12.43 -17.14 -2.09
CA GLY A 13 11.24 -16.51 -2.63
C GLY A 13 10.66 -15.47 -1.66
N ALA A 14 10.67 -15.74 -0.36
CA ALA A 14 10.24 -14.78 0.65
C ALA A 14 11.15 -13.53 0.70
N ARG A 15 12.48 -13.71 0.59
CA ARG A 15 13.42 -12.58 0.50
C ARG A 15 13.21 -11.74 -0.76
N GLN A 16 13.00 -12.37 -1.90
CA GLN A 16 12.70 -11.65 -3.14
C GLN A 16 11.41 -10.83 -3.02
N LEU A 17 10.36 -11.40 -2.43
CA LEU A 17 9.10 -10.70 -2.21
C LEU A 17 9.28 -9.50 -1.27
N TRP A 18 10.06 -9.66 -0.19
CA TRP A 18 10.42 -8.57 0.70
C TRP A 18 11.16 -7.47 -0.05
N GLN A 19 12.19 -7.82 -0.80
CA GLN A 19 12.97 -6.86 -1.59
C GLN A 19 12.09 -6.09 -2.57
N MET A 20 11.18 -6.76 -3.27
CA MET A 20 10.22 -6.10 -4.16
C MET A 20 9.31 -5.11 -3.42
N SER A 21 8.94 -5.39 -2.17
CA SER A 21 8.13 -4.46 -1.36
C SER A 21 8.92 -3.20 -0.96
N VAL A 22 10.21 -3.33 -0.67
CA VAL A 22 11.10 -2.19 -0.39
C VAL A 22 11.30 -1.36 -1.65
N GLU A 23 11.62 -1.99 -2.77
CA GLU A 23 11.79 -1.31 -4.07
C GLU A 23 10.51 -0.58 -4.51
N ALA A 24 9.33 -1.11 -4.16
CA ALA A 24 8.06 -0.46 -4.48
C ALA A 24 7.91 0.89 -3.77
N ILE A 25 8.44 1.04 -2.55
CA ILE A 25 8.43 2.33 -1.83
C ILE A 25 9.30 3.36 -2.55
N ASP A 26 10.51 2.96 -2.93
CA ASP A 26 11.42 3.84 -3.68
C ASP A 26 10.85 4.22 -5.06
N MET A 27 10.15 3.27 -5.71
CA MET A 27 9.45 3.53 -6.97
C MET A 27 8.32 4.56 -6.79
N ILE A 28 7.58 4.52 -5.68
CA ILE A 28 6.55 5.53 -5.36
C ILE A 28 7.21 6.90 -5.25
N GLU A 29 8.26 7.04 -4.46
CA GLU A 29 8.96 8.31 -4.28
C GLU A 29 9.55 8.86 -5.59
N GLN A 30 10.14 7.98 -6.40
CA GLN A 30 10.63 8.36 -7.73
C GLN A 30 9.51 8.90 -8.62
N ARG A 31 8.35 8.25 -8.65
CA ARG A 31 7.19 8.70 -9.44
C ARG A 31 6.63 10.03 -8.92
N VAL A 32 6.53 10.19 -7.59
CA VAL A 32 6.11 11.45 -6.97
C VAL A 32 7.02 12.59 -7.42
N THR A 33 8.33 12.38 -7.35
CA THR A 33 9.33 13.37 -7.75
C THR A 33 9.32 13.63 -9.26
N GLN A 34 9.35 12.55 -10.07
CA GLN A 34 9.43 12.64 -11.54
C GLN A 34 8.22 13.35 -12.15
N HIS A 35 7.04 13.14 -11.60
CA HIS A 35 5.80 13.70 -12.14
C HIS A 35 5.26 14.88 -11.33
N GLY A 36 5.99 15.35 -10.30
CA GLY A 36 5.59 16.47 -9.47
C GLY A 36 4.25 16.28 -8.77
N ILE A 37 3.98 15.04 -8.27
CA ILE A 37 2.68 14.69 -7.68
C ILE A 37 2.55 15.29 -6.28
N ALA A 38 1.62 16.22 -6.08
CA ALA A 38 1.34 16.85 -4.79
C ALA A 38 0.49 15.93 -3.90
N CYS A 39 1.11 14.90 -3.33
CA CYS A 39 0.42 13.88 -2.52
C CYS A 39 0.94 13.77 -1.07
N ASP A 40 1.62 14.81 -0.57
CA ASP A 40 2.14 14.89 0.80
C ASP A 40 3.00 13.66 1.18
N TRP A 41 3.81 13.19 0.22
CA TRP A 41 4.72 12.07 0.46
C TRP A 41 5.68 12.39 1.62
N THR A 42 5.65 11.56 2.64
CA THR A 42 6.46 11.75 3.85
C THR A 42 7.06 10.41 4.26
N ARG A 43 8.38 10.37 4.44
CA ARG A 43 9.09 9.21 4.98
C ARG A 43 8.80 9.03 6.46
N GLY A 44 8.83 7.78 6.88
CA GLY A 44 8.66 7.35 8.27
C GLY A 44 7.29 6.70 8.53
N PHE A 45 7.35 5.56 9.19
CA PHE A 45 6.19 4.83 9.67
C PHE A 45 6.51 4.16 10.99
N CYS A 46 5.59 4.18 11.94
CA CYS A 46 5.79 3.56 13.24
C CYS A 46 4.68 2.57 13.58
N ASN A 47 5.04 1.30 13.79
CA ASN A 47 4.16 0.30 14.37
C ASN A 47 4.19 0.43 15.89
N VAL A 48 3.06 0.74 16.51
CA VAL A 48 2.99 1.00 17.96
C VAL A 48 2.47 -0.20 18.75
N ALA A 49 3.05 -0.43 19.91
CA ALA A 49 2.67 -1.48 20.84
C ALA A 49 1.74 -0.94 21.94
N VAL A 50 0.52 -1.45 22.05
CA VAL A 50 -0.44 -1.09 23.10
C VAL A 50 -0.21 -1.92 24.37
N LYS A 51 0.33 -3.14 24.24
CA LYS A 51 0.60 -4.08 25.34
C LYS A 51 2.07 -4.47 25.38
N PRO A 52 2.64 -4.80 26.55
CA PRO A 52 4.04 -5.27 26.64
C PRO A 52 4.35 -6.45 25.73
N ALA A 53 3.43 -7.41 25.58
CA ALA A 53 3.60 -8.55 24.67
C ALA A 53 3.72 -8.11 23.19
N HIS A 54 3.04 -7.04 22.77
CA HIS A 54 3.19 -6.50 21.42
C HIS A 54 4.58 -5.90 21.22
N LEU A 55 5.15 -5.24 22.25
CA LEU A 55 6.50 -4.68 22.15
C LEU A 55 7.56 -5.78 22.04
N ALA A 56 7.39 -6.89 22.76
CA ALA A 56 8.26 -8.06 22.60
C ALA A 56 8.21 -8.59 21.16
N GLY A 57 7.02 -8.74 20.59
CA GLY A 57 6.86 -9.14 19.18
C GLY A 57 7.49 -8.17 18.17
N LEU A 58 7.46 -6.85 18.45
CA LEU A 58 8.14 -5.86 17.60
C LEU A 58 9.66 -5.97 17.68
N ARG A 59 10.24 -6.34 18.84
CA ARG A 59 11.69 -6.62 18.96
C ARG A 59 12.09 -7.84 18.16
N GLU A 60 11.33 -8.92 18.28
CA GLU A 60 11.56 -10.14 17.49
C GLU A 60 11.46 -9.83 15.99
N TRP A 61 10.47 -9.04 15.60
CA TRP A 61 10.29 -8.60 14.21
C TRP A 61 11.45 -7.74 13.71
N GLN A 62 11.95 -6.80 14.51
CA GLN A 62 13.14 -6.01 14.18
C GLN A 62 14.35 -6.91 13.89
N GLN A 63 14.59 -7.90 14.76
CA GLN A 63 15.70 -8.83 14.61
C GLN A 63 15.53 -9.69 13.35
N GLU A 64 14.32 -10.19 13.11
CA GLU A 64 14.02 -10.96 11.90
C GLU A 64 14.25 -10.15 10.62
N LEU A 65 13.85 -8.87 10.60
CA LEU A 65 14.11 -7.98 9.47
C LEU A 65 15.59 -7.81 9.20
N ALA A 66 16.41 -7.61 10.23
CA ALA A 66 17.84 -7.44 10.09
C ALA A 66 18.51 -8.74 9.63
N ASP A 67 18.23 -9.86 10.28
CA ASP A 67 18.96 -11.12 10.08
C ASP A 67 18.52 -11.84 8.81
N ARG A 68 17.22 -11.93 8.56
CA ARG A 68 16.69 -12.71 7.43
C ARG A 68 16.52 -11.89 6.15
N TYR A 69 16.05 -10.66 6.29
CA TYR A 69 15.71 -9.81 5.14
C TYR A 69 16.77 -8.76 4.82
N GLN A 70 17.87 -8.73 5.60
CA GLN A 70 18.96 -7.75 5.44
C GLN A 70 18.43 -6.30 5.48
N TYR A 71 17.45 -6.06 6.36
CA TYR A 71 16.79 -4.79 6.55
C TYR A 71 17.00 -4.25 7.97
N PRO A 72 18.19 -3.70 8.29
CA PRO A 72 18.57 -3.27 9.63
C PRO A 72 18.14 -1.84 9.98
N TYR A 73 17.25 -1.24 9.20
CA TYR A 73 16.94 0.19 9.29
C TYR A 73 15.90 0.52 10.36
N CYS A 74 15.09 -0.45 10.76
CA CYS A 74 14.06 -0.26 11.76
C CYS A 74 14.64 0.04 13.14
N GLN A 75 14.06 1.00 13.84
CA GLN A 75 14.47 1.46 15.17
C GLN A 75 13.41 1.15 16.20
N LEU A 76 13.78 0.46 17.25
CA LEU A 76 12.88 0.26 18.39
C LEU A 76 12.86 1.54 19.24
N TRP A 77 11.68 2.15 19.37
CA TRP A 77 11.44 3.30 20.22
C TRP A 77 10.79 2.83 21.52
N GLU A 78 11.40 3.18 22.63
CA GLU A 78 10.83 2.94 23.95
C GLU A 78 9.70 3.95 24.23
N ARG A 79 8.98 3.71 25.32
CA ARG A 79 7.76 4.44 25.68
C ARG A 79 7.95 5.96 25.71
N GLU A 80 9.06 6.42 26.29
CA GLU A 80 9.35 7.84 26.46
C GLU A 80 9.58 8.54 25.11
N GLN A 81 10.32 7.90 24.22
CA GLN A 81 10.60 8.41 22.87
C GLN A 81 9.29 8.51 22.07
N LEU A 82 8.46 7.47 22.15
CA LEU A 82 7.19 7.43 21.43
C LEU A 82 6.19 8.45 21.98
N ALA A 83 6.11 8.61 23.30
CA ALA A 83 5.23 9.58 23.93
C ALA A 83 5.57 11.02 23.56
N ALA A 84 6.85 11.34 23.40
CA ALA A 84 7.31 12.66 22.98
C ALA A 84 6.85 13.03 21.56
N VAL A 85 6.63 12.02 20.69
CA VAL A 85 6.19 12.24 19.29
C VAL A 85 4.67 12.18 19.16
N LEU A 86 4.01 11.25 19.86
CA LEU A 86 2.57 11.02 19.70
C LEU A 86 1.69 11.75 20.73
N GLY A 87 2.29 12.44 21.71
CA GLY A 87 1.53 13.12 22.77
C GLY A 87 0.66 12.16 23.61
N SER A 88 0.95 10.86 23.65
CA SER A 88 0.13 9.85 24.31
C SER A 88 0.96 8.86 25.13
N ALA A 89 0.60 8.68 26.40
CA ALA A 89 1.21 7.69 27.28
C ALA A 89 0.61 6.27 27.16
N ARG A 90 -0.32 6.07 26.24
CA ARG A 90 -1.03 4.78 26.06
C ARG A 90 -0.12 3.66 25.53
N TYR A 91 0.85 4.01 24.73
CA TYR A 91 1.70 3.05 24.03
C TYR A 91 2.91 2.63 24.85
N GLN A 92 3.32 1.38 24.70
CA GLN A 92 4.46 0.80 25.43
C GLN A 92 5.79 1.01 24.69
N GLY A 93 5.75 1.40 23.44
CA GLY A 93 6.85 1.61 22.51
C GLY A 93 6.40 1.35 21.09
N GLY A 94 7.34 1.37 20.15
CA GLY A 94 7.05 1.17 18.74
C GLY A 94 8.28 0.76 17.93
N LEU A 95 8.04 0.25 16.76
CA LEU A 95 9.06 -0.04 15.75
C LEU A 95 8.94 1.01 14.63
N TYR A 96 9.89 1.93 14.60
CA TYR A 96 9.97 3.00 13.59
C TYR A 96 10.77 2.54 12.39
N ASP A 97 10.19 2.66 11.22
CA ASP A 97 10.84 2.42 9.92
C ASP A 97 11.02 3.75 9.18
N PRO A 98 12.26 4.28 9.09
CA PRO A 98 12.54 5.55 8.43
C PRO A 98 12.43 5.47 6.90
N LEU A 99 12.51 4.29 6.30
CA LEU A 99 12.48 4.10 4.84
C LEU A 99 11.06 3.86 4.31
N SER A 100 10.13 3.44 5.16
CA SER A 100 8.71 3.40 4.83
C SER A 100 8.12 4.81 4.76
N GLY A 101 6.83 4.95 4.46
CA GLY A 101 6.22 6.28 4.37
C GLY A 101 4.72 6.25 4.21
N HIS A 102 4.14 7.43 4.09
CA HIS A 102 2.72 7.64 3.83
C HIS A 102 2.52 8.78 2.83
N LEU A 103 1.34 8.81 2.26
CA LEU A 103 0.94 9.81 1.26
C LEU A 103 -0.57 9.99 1.26
N HIS A 104 -1.05 11.03 0.59
CA HIS A 104 -2.46 11.23 0.31
C HIS A 104 -2.88 10.35 -0.89
N PRO A 105 -3.61 9.24 -0.68
CA PRO A 105 -3.80 8.24 -1.73
C PRO A 105 -4.58 8.74 -2.94
N LEU A 106 -5.59 9.60 -2.74
CA LEU A 106 -6.36 10.17 -3.85
C LEU A 106 -5.50 11.11 -4.70
N ASN A 107 -4.70 11.99 -4.08
CA ASN A 107 -3.81 12.89 -4.82
C ASN A 107 -2.76 12.11 -5.61
N TYR A 108 -2.22 11.04 -5.03
CA TYR A 108 -1.29 10.16 -5.72
C TYR A 108 -1.95 9.49 -6.93
N LEU A 109 -3.17 8.95 -6.77
CA LEU A 109 -3.93 8.35 -7.86
C LEU A 109 -4.19 9.36 -9.01
N LEU A 110 -4.63 10.57 -8.67
CA LEU A 110 -4.90 11.62 -9.66
C LEU A 110 -3.62 12.04 -10.40
N GLY A 111 -2.51 12.15 -9.68
CA GLY A 111 -1.20 12.44 -10.28
C GLY A 111 -0.72 11.34 -11.21
N LEU A 112 -0.88 10.06 -10.84
CA LEU A 112 -0.57 8.94 -11.72
C LEU A 112 -1.46 8.90 -12.94
N ALA A 113 -2.75 9.21 -12.80
CA ALA A 113 -3.67 9.28 -13.93
C ALA A 113 -3.27 10.39 -14.91
N GLN A 114 -2.82 11.55 -14.40
CA GLN A 114 -2.30 12.62 -15.26
C GLN A 114 -1.02 12.18 -15.97
N ALA A 115 -0.06 11.61 -15.26
CA ALA A 115 1.17 11.10 -15.85
C ALA A 115 0.91 10.04 -16.94
N ALA A 116 -0.09 9.18 -16.73
CA ALA A 116 -0.51 8.20 -17.74
C ALA A 116 -1.09 8.87 -18.99
N ARG A 117 -1.94 9.89 -18.84
CA ARG A 117 -2.47 10.67 -19.98
C ARG A 117 -1.34 11.36 -20.75
N ASP A 118 -0.38 11.95 -20.06
CA ASP A 118 0.78 12.62 -20.67
C ASP A 118 1.65 11.62 -21.45
N ALA A 119 1.66 10.36 -21.02
CA ALA A 119 2.30 9.25 -21.76
C ALA A 119 1.42 8.67 -22.89
N GLY A 120 0.27 9.26 -23.18
CA GLY A 120 -0.63 8.85 -24.27
C GLY A 120 -1.61 7.74 -23.90
N VAL A 121 -1.81 7.43 -22.64
CA VAL A 121 -2.80 6.43 -22.20
C VAL A 121 -4.21 7.04 -22.28
N ALA A 122 -5.12 6.36 -22.97
CA ALA A 122 -6.53 6.71 -22.97
C ALA A 122 -7.21 6.18 -21.69
N ILE A 123 -7.75 7.09 -20.89
CA ILE A 123 -8.49 6.76 -19.67
C ILE A 123 -9.96 7.10 -19.89
N TYR A 124 -10.83 6.13 -19.71
CA TYR A 124 -12.28 6.28 -19.87
C TYR A 124 -12.95 6.16 -18.50
N GLU A 125 -13.39 7.28 -17.98
CA GLU A 125 -14.19 7.36 -16.75
C GLU A 125 -15.68 7.13 -17.08
N ASN A 126 -16.47 6.79 -16.06
CA ASN A 126 -17.91 6.51 -16.22
C ASN A 126 -18.23 5.48 -17.31
N THR A 127 -17.30 4.57 -17.56
CA THR A 127 -17.39 3.57 -18.64
C THR A 127 -17.26 2.18 -18.05
N PRO A 128 -18.32 1.65 -17.41
CA PRO A 128 -18.27 0.35 -16.76
C PRO A 128 -18.01 -0.76 -17.77
N ALA A 129 -17.07 -1.65 -17.46
CA ALA A 129 -16.89 -2.90 -18.18
C ALA A 129 -18.01 -3.88 -17.79
N LEU A 130 -18.83 -4.28 -18.74
CA LEU A 130 -19.99 -5.15 -18.52
C LEU A 130 -19.66 -6.63 -18.66
N ALA A 131 -18.75 -6.96 -19.59
CA ALA A 131 -18.28 -8.31 -19.83
C ALA A 131 -16.90 -8.27 -20.48
N PHE A 132 -16.18 -9.39 -20.42
CA PHE A 132 -14.96 -9.57 -21.20
C PHE A 132 -14.87 -10.99 -21.74
N ARG A 133 -14.14 -11.14 -22.82
CA ARG A 133 -13.70 -12.41 -23.40
C ARG A 133 -12.18 -12.48 -23.35
N SER A 134 -11.64 -13.54 -22.79
CA SER A 134 -10.21 -13.86 -22.81
C SER A 134 -9.84 -14.61 -24.09
N GLY A 135 -8.55 -14.90 -24.29
CA GLY A 135 -8.01 -15.64 -25.42
C GLY A 135 -6.97 -14.82 -26.19
N GLU A 136 -6.66 -15.21 -27.42
CA GLU A 136 -5.63 -14.57 -28.25
C GLU A 136 -5.95 -13.10 -28.62
N ALA A 137 -7.23 -12.76 -28.69
CA ALA A 137 -7.70 -11.39 -28.94
C ALA A 137 -8.75 -10.99 -27.88
N PRO A 138 -8.30 -10.61 -26.68
CA PRO A 138 -9.22 -10.21 -25.62
C PRO A 138 -10.10 -9.04 -26.04
N LEU A 139 -11.36 -9.10 -25.61
CA LEU A 139 -12.37 -8.08 -25.91
C LEU A 139 -13.08 -7.67 -24.63
N VAL A 140 -13.14 -6.39 -24.36
CA VAL A 140 -13.92 -5.82 -23.27
C VAL A 140 -15.17 -5.16 -23.86
N GLN A 141 -16.33 -5.51 -23.34
CA GLN A 141 -17.61 -4.91 -23.66
C GLN A 141 -17.92 -3.84 -22.62
N CYS A 142 -18.07 -2.61 -23.06
CA CYS A 142 -18.54 -1.48 -22.25
C CYS A 142 -19.94 -1.05 -22.71
N GLU A 143 -20.57 -0.18 -21.94
CA GLU A 143 -21.91 0.35 -22.27
C GLU A 143 -21.91 1.09 -23.62
N GLY A 144 -20.91 1.93 -23.89
CA GLY A 144 -20.77 2.72 -25.10
C GLY A 144 -19.98 2.07 -26.23
N GLY A 145 -19.46 0.83 -26.09
CA GLY A 145 -18.63 0.24 -27.12
C GLY A 145 -17.85 -1.00 -26.71
N LYS A 146 -16.88 -1.36 -27.54
CA LYS A 146 -16.01 -2.53 -27.32
C LYS A 146 -14.56 -2.14 -27.49
N VAL A 147 -13.71 -2.66 -26.62
CA VAL A 147 -12.24 -2.48 -26.68
C VAL A 147 -11.59 -3.82 -26.98
N ARG A 148 -10.86 -3.90 -28.08
CA ARG A 148 -9.96 -5.02 -28.38
C ARG A 148 -8.57 -4.70 -27.87
N CYS A 149 -7.92 -5.68 -27.25
CA CYS A 149 -6.58 -5.50 -26.73
C CYS A 149 -5.72 -6.76 -26.99
N ARG A 150 -4.42 -6.62 -26.83
CA ARG A 150 -3.49 -7.76 -26.86
C ARG A 150 -3.42 -8.45 -25.52
N GLN A 151 -3.56 -7.67 -24.46
CA GLN A 151 -3.53 -8.15 -23.07
C GLN A 151 -4.60 -7.41 -22.29
N LEU A 152 -5.24 -8.12 -21.35
CA LEU A 152 -6.26 -7.59 -20.46
C LEU A 152 -5.83 -7.81 -19.01
N VAL A 153 -5.74 -6.74 -18.24
CA VAL A 153 -5.47 -6.77 -16.81
C VAL A 153 -6.74 -6.39 -16.05
N LEU A 154 -7.19 -7.26 -15.15
CA LEU A 154 -8.31 -6.99 -14.26
C LEU A 154 -7.78 -6.42 -12.94
N ALA A 155 -7.82 -5.11 -12.77
CA ALA A 155 -7.31 -4.40 -11.61
C ALA A 155 -8.45 -3.84 -10.71
N GLY A 156 -9.62 -4.48 -10.71
CA GLY A 156 -10.81 -4.01 -10.01
C GLY A 156 -10.88 -4.38 -8.51
N ASN A 157 -9.86 -5.01 -7.94
CA ASN A 157 -9.81 -5.45 -6.54
C ASN A 157 -11.12 -6.14 -6.12
N ALA A 158 -11.70 -5.78 -4.98
CA ALA A 158 -12.98 -6.32 -4.47
C ALA A 158 -14.22 -5.82 -5.25
N TYR A 159 -14.04 -4.91 -6.21
CA TYR A 159 -15.13 -4.30 -6.97
C TYR A 159 -15.40 -4.96 -8.33
N LEU A 160 -14.83 -6.13 -8.59
CA LEU A 160 -15.05 -6.87 -9.84
C LEU A 160 -16.51 -7.33 -10.03
N GLY A 161 -17.25 -7.51 -8.96
CA GLY A 161 -18.69 -7.83 -8.96
C GLY A 161 -19.04 -8.96 -9.92
N LYS A 162 -20.01 -8.71 -10.79
CA LYS A 162 -20.48 -9.69 -11.79
C LYS A 162 -19.56 -9.80 -13.01
N LEU A 163 -18.58 -8.91 -13.17
CA LEU A 163 -17.67 -8.91 -14.31
C LEU A 163 -16.79 -10.18 -14.32
N ALA A 164 -16.29 -10.59 -13.17
CA ALA A 164 -15.44 -11.77 -13.02
C ALA A 164 -15.87 -12.65 -11.83
N PRO A 165 -17.01 -13.38 -11.91
CA PRO A 165 -17.58 -14.13 -10.79
C PRO A 165 -16.63 -15.18 -10.21
N ALA A 166 -15.80 -15.81 -11.04
CA ALA A 166 -14.83 -16.81 -10.62
C ALA A 166 -13.73 -16.22 -9.73
N LEU A 167 -13.28 -14.99 -10.01
CA LEU A 167 -12.32 -14.25 -9.19
C LEU A 167 -13.00 -13.67 -7.95
N ASN A 168 -14.18 -13.07 -8.12
CA ASN A 168 -14.92 -12.45 -7.03
C ASN A 168 -15.23 -13.42 -5.89
N ARG A 169 -15.49 -14.69 -6.18
CA ARG A 169 -15.69 -15.76 -5.16
C ARG A 169 -14.43 -16.10 -4.36
N ARG A 170 -13.25 -15.68 -4.80
CA ARG A 170 -11.95 -15.90 -4.13
C ARG A 170 -11.49 -14.69 -3.35
N ILE A 171 -12.19 -13.58 -3.44
CA ILE A 171 -11.86 -12.32 -2.78
C ILE A 171 -12.84 -12.14 -1.63
N MET A 172 -12.32 -12.05 -0.41
CA MET A 172 -13.10 -11.69 0.77
C MET A 172 -12.85 -10.20 1.07
N PRO A 173 -13.82 -9.32 0.80
CA PRO A 173 -13.68 -7.91 1.13
C PRO A 173 -13.76 -7.74 2.65
N VAL A 174 -12.69 -7.18 3.23
CA VAL A 174 -12.66 -6.80 4.65
C VAL A 174 -12.74 -5.29 4.73
N GLY A 175 -13.78 -4.79 5.40
CA GLY A 175 -13.96 -3.36 5.62
C GLY A 175 -12.99 -2.84 6.68
N THR A 176 -12.28 -1.76 6.35
CA THR A 176 -11.58 -0.94 7.31
C THR A 176 -12.24 0.43 7.36
N TYR A 177 -12.21 1.06 8.54
CA TYR A 177 -12.90 2.33 8.73
C TYR A 177 -11.89 3.40 9.11
N VAL A 178 -11.91 4.50 8.40
CA VAL A 178 -11.10 5.69 8.66
C VAL A 178 -12.05 6.83 8.98
N ILE A 179 -11.76 7.54 10.06
CA ILE A 179 -12.44 8.79 10.40
C ILE A 179 -11.51 9.96 10.11
N ALA A 180 -12.06 11.05 9.64
CA ALA A 180 -11.36 12.31 9.52
C ALA A 180 -12.03 13.33 10.44
N THR A 181 -11.23 14.15 11.10
CA THR A 181 -11.71 15.29 11.88
C THR A 181 -11.89 16.50 10.96
N GLU A 182 -12.47 17.56 11.48
CA GLU A 182 -12.33 18.89 10.92
C GLU A 182 -10.83 19.28 10.85
N PRO A 183 -10.42 20.21 9.98
CA PRO A 183 -9.05 20.74 10.00
C PRO A 183 -8.71 21.34 11.36
N LEU A 184 -7.77 20.72 12.08
CA LEU A 184 -7.42 21.15 13.44
C LEU A 184 -6.54 22.39 13.48
N GLY A 185 -5.86 22.68 12.39
CA GLY A 185 -4.77 23.65 12.34
C GLY A 185 -3.51 23.12 13.04
N GLU A 186 -2.36 23.74 12.74
CA GLU A 186 -1.05 23.24 13.16
C GLU A 186 -0.90 23.17 14.70
N ALA A 187 -1.40 24.17 15.43
CA ALA A 187 -1.29 24.23 16.87
C ALA A 187 -2.03 23.08 17.59
N ARG A 188 -3.27 22.77 17.15
CA ARG A 188 -4.05 21.65 17.72
C ARG A 188 -3.59 20.28 17.22
N ALA A 189 -3.02 20.21 16.03
CA ALA A 189 -2.51 18.96 15.51
C ALA A 189 -1.21 18.50 16.20
N ARG A 190 -0.49 19.44 16.82
CA ARG A 190 0.79 19.18 17.52
C ARG A 190 0.67 19.18 19.06
N SER A 191 -0.52 19.47 19.61
CA SER A 191 -0.79 19.42 21.06
C SER A 191 -1.22 18.01 21.49
#